data_921e907418d395c1b613190ec72ff32b
#
_entry.id   921e907418d395c1b613190ec72ff32b
#
_cell.length_a   1.000
_cell.length_b   1.000
_cell.length_c   1.000
_cell.angle_alpha   90.00
_cell.angle_beta   90.00
_cell.angle_gamma   90.00
#
_symmetry.space_group_name_H-M   'P 1'
#
loop_
_entity.id
_entity.type
_entity.pdbx_description
1 polymer ?
#
loop_
_entity_poly.entity_id
_entity_poly.type
_entity_poly.pdbx_seq_one_letter_code
_entity_poly.pdbx_strand_id
1 'polypeptide(L)'
;MSVTQFFDTPQGRRIAYHKSGTNGPTVVFLGGLKSDMEGTKAVHLEAWAQARRQKFLRFDYSGHGESDGAFEDGCIGDWHEDTVAAIHALTDGPLIVVGSSMGGWQALLLATAMPERIQGMVTIAAAPDFTEDSYWAGFTPEQKAQLEAEGQVALPSDYMEPYIITKRMIEDGRDRLVLRSPLPLPFPVRFLQGTEDTAVNSSVAYRLLDHVEGEDIQLQMVKGKDHRFSDPICLKLIESKVEEVISAPRISQ
;
A
#
# COMPACT_ATOMS: atom_id res chain seq x y z
N MET A 1 -17.33 16.78 -7.54
CA MET A 1 -16.21 16.26 -6.73
C MET A 1 -16.78 15.96 -5.35
N SER A 2 -16.51 14.81 -4.78
CA SER A 2 -16.86 14.50 -3.40
C SER A 2 -16.08 15.42 -2.47
N VAL A 3 -16.69 15.87 -1.38
CA VAL A 3 -16.01 16.69 -0.37
C VAL A 3 -15.17 15.75 0.50
N THR A 4 -13.91 16.11 0.75
CA THR A 4 -13.04 15.38 1.67
C THR A 4 -13.66 15.31 3.05
N GLN A 5 -13.70 14.12 3.62
CA GLN A 5 -14.19 13.82 4.95
C GLN A 5 -13.01 13.50 5.86
N PHE A 6 -13.22 13.61 7.17
CA PHE A 6 -12.18 13.35 8.16
C PHE A 6 -12.73 12.48 9.29
N PHE A 7 -11.86 11.67 9.88
CA PHE A 7 -12.14 10.97 11.14
C PHE A 7 -10.89 11.01 12.03
N ASP A 8 -11.09 10.89 13.34
CA ASP A 8 -10.00 10.83 14.31
C ASP A 8 -9.71 9.38 14.66
N THR A 9 -8.44 8.97 14.57
CA THR A 9 -7.99 7.64 15.00
C THR A 9 -7.95 7.55 16.53
N PRO A 10 -7.94 6.33 17.11
CA PRO A 10 -7.74 6.16 18.55
C PRO A 10 -6.45 6.78 19.09
N GLN A 11 -5.44 6.98 18.22
CA GLN A 11 -4.17 7.62 18.55
C GLN A 11 -4.23 9.16 18.46
N GLY A 12 -5.38 9.73 18.10
CA GLY A 12 -5.60 11.16 17.98
C GLY A 12 -5.08 11.78 16.68
N ARG A 13 -4.80 10.97 15.64
CA ARG A 13 -4.43 11.47 14.31
C ARG A 13 -5.70 11.68 13.49
N ARG A 14 -5.83 12.84 12.85
CA ARG A 14 -6.97 13.18 11.98
C ARG A 14 -6.67 12.79 10.55
N ILE A 15 -7.45 11.84 10.02
CA ILE A 15 -7.26 11.19 8.73
C ILE A 15 -8.31 11.66 7.72
N ALA A 16 -7.84 12.13 6.56
CA ALA A 16 -8.64 12.53 5.43
C ALA A 16 -9.03 11.31 4.58
N TYR A 17 -10.27 11.26 4.13
CA TYR A 17 -10.75 10.14 3.31
C TYR A 17 -11.87 10.51 2.34
N HIS A 18 -12.03 9.65 1.32
CA HIS A 18 -13.20 9.57 0.46
C HIS A 18 -13.80 8.18 0.53
N LYS A 19 -15.13 8.13 0.66
CA LYS A 19 -15.89 6.88 0.68
C LYS A 19 -17.06 6.99 -0.28
N SER A 20 -17.27 5.95 -1.09
CA SER A 20 -18.34 5.92 -2.09
C SER A 20 -18.91 4.52 -2.28
N GLY A 21 -20.03 4.42 -3.03
CA GLY A 21 -20.67 3.15 -3.37
C GLY A 21 -21.49 2.52 -2.24
N THR A 22 -22.25 1.48 -2.60
CA THR A 22 -23.18 0.82 -1.66
C THR A 22 -23.17 -0.70 -1.76
N ASN A 23 -22.56 -1.27 -2.79
CA ASN A 23 -22.67 -2.70 -3.11
C ASN A 23 -21.34 -3.44 -2.92
N GLY A 24 -21.42 -4.74 -2.67
CA GLY A 24 -20.29 -5.66 -2.62
C GLY A 24 -19.34 -5.47 -1.43
N PRO A 25 -18.18 -6.15 -1.45
CA PRO A 25 -17.11 -5.91 -0.50
C PRO A 25 -16.56 -4.48 -0.67
N THR A 26 -15.97 -3.90 0.37
CA THR A 26 -15.33 -2.58 0.21
C THR A 26 -13.97 -2.75 -0.47
N VAL A 27 -13.78 -2.10 -1.62
CA VAL A 27 -12.45 -1.94 -2.22
C VAL A 27 -11.74 -0.81 -1.50
N VAL A 28 -10.60 -1.12 -0.89
CA VAL A 28 -9.79 -0.15 -0.13
C VAL A 28 -8.49 0.09 -0.88
N PHE A 29 -8.20 1.34 -1.21
CA PHE A 29 -6.94 1.72 -1.86
C PHE A 29 -5.95 2.25 -0.83
N LEU A 30 -4.77 1.62 -0.78
CA LEU A 30 -3.65 1.97 0.09
C LEU A 30 -2.53 2.60 -0.75
N GLY A 31 -2.26 3.88 -0.47
CA GLY A 31 -1.28 4.70 -1.20
C GLY A 31 0.18 4.31 -0.95
N GLY A 32 1.07 4.83 -1.81
CA GLY A 32 2.52 4.70 -1.65
C GLY A 32 3.12 5.75 -0.72
N LEU A 33 4.42 5.62 -0.45
CA LEU A 33 5.20 6.57 0.35
C LEU A 33 5.13 7.98 -0.26
N LYS A 34 4.82 8.98 0.55
CA LYS A 34 4.68 10.39 0.11
C LYS A 34 3.64 10.61 -1.01
N SER A 35 2.72 9.67 -1.22
CA SER A 35 1.59 9.81 -2.15
C SER A 35 0.35 10.25 -1.38
N ASP A 36 -0.58 10.87 -2.09
CA ASP A 36 -1.89 11.23 -1.56
C ASP A 36 -3.01 10.39 -2.19
N MET A 37 -4.21 10.48 -1.62
CA MET A 37 -5.40 9.80 -2.08
C MET A 37 -5.95 10.34 -3.41
N GLU A 38 -5.45 11.48 -3.92
CA GLU A 38 -5.79 12.06 -5.22
C GLU A 38 -4.92 11.52 -6.37
N GLY A 39 -4.00 10.60 -6.06
CA GLY A 39 -3.15 9.95 -7.04
C GLY A 39 -3.95 9.21 -8.13
N THR A 40 -3.40 9.17 -9.34
CA THR A 40 -4.07 8.67 -10.56
C THR A 40 -4.74 7.30 -10.38
N LYS A 41 -4.08 6.34 -9.73
CA LYS A 41 -4.63 4.99 -9.51
C LYS A 41 -5.84 5.00 -8.57
N ALA A 42 -5.76 5.78 -7.49
CA ALA A 42 -6.82 5.89 -6.48
C ALA A 42 -8.09 6.51 -7.08
N VAL A 43 -7.94 7.67 -7.75
CA VAL A 43 -9.05 8.37 -8.41
C VAL A 43 -9.66 7.55 -9.54
N HIS A 44 -8.81 6.87 -10.34
CA HIS A 44 -9.29 6.01 -11.42
C HIS A 44 -10.12 4.83 -10.90
N LEU A 45 -9.64 4.15 -9.85
CA LEU A 45 -10.39 3.04 -9.24
C LEU A 45 -11.67 3.52 -8.53
N GLU A 46 -11.68 4.71 -7.93
CA GLU A 46 -12.91 5.27 -7.39
C GLU A 46 -13.95 5.51 -8.49
N ALA A 47 -13.55 6.09 -9.63
CA ALA A 47 -14.46 6.30 -10.78
C ALA A 47 -14.99 4.97 -11.32
N TRP A 48 -14.14 3.95 -11.44
CA TRP A 48 -14.53 2.60 -11.80
C TRP A 48 -15.55 2.01 -10.81
N ALA A 49 -15.32 2.19 -9.52
CA ALA A 49 -16.20 1.71 -8.45
C ALA A 49 -17.55 2.42 -8.44
N GLN A 50 -17.56 3.75 -8.61
CA GLN A 50 -18.77 4.56 -8.68
C GLN A 50 -19.68 4.13 -9.84
N ALA A 51 -19.11 3.87 -11.03
CA ALA A 51 -19.87 3.38 -12.20
C ALA A 51 -20.58 2.04 -11.92
N ARG A 52 -20.13 1.26 -10.95
CA ARG A 52 -20.68 -0.05 -10.54
C ARG A 52 -21.45 -0.01 -9.22
N ARG A 53 -21.52 1.15 -8.59
CA ARG A 53 -22.01 1.31 -7.21
C ARG A 53 -21.22 0.44 -6.20
N GLN A 54 -20.00 0.05 -6.55
CA GLN A 54 -19.09 -0.74 -5.70
C GLN A 54 -18.65 0.10 -4.51
N LYS A 55 -18.69 -0.45 -3.29
CA LYS A 55 -18.12 0.21 -2.11
C LYS A 55 -16.63 0.47 -2.33
N PHE A 56 -16.20 1.69 -2.10
CA PHE A 56 -14.80 2.11 -2.27
C PHE A 56 -14.38 3.05 -1.15
N LEU A 57 -13.14 2.89 -0.69
CA LEU A 57 -12.48 3.75 0.30
C LEU A 57 -11.06 4.07 -0.16
N ARG A 58 -10.70 5.35 -0.14
CA ARG A 58 -9.32 5.85 -0.22
C ARG A 58 -9.10 6.87 0.88
N PHE A 59 -7.89 6.93 1.41
CA PHE A 59 -7.55 7.85 2.50
C PHE A 59 -6.06 8.19 2.44
N ASP A 60 -5.71 9.28 3.09
CA ASP A 60 -4.33 9.68 3.33
C ASP A 60 -3.88 9.15 4.69
N TYR A 61 -2.70 8.54 4.78
CA TYR A 61 -2.09 8.26 6.07
C TYR A 61 -1.73 9.56 6.78
N SER A 62 -1.51 9.54 8.09
CA SER A 62 -0.95 10.69 8.80
C SER A 62 0.35 11.19 8.15
N GLY A 63 0.51 12.52 8.04
CA GLY A 63 1.62 13.14 7.34
C GLY A 63 1.60 13.03 5.82
N HIS A 64 0.49 12.58 5.22
CA HIS A 64 0.27 12.52 3.77
C HIS A 64 -0.96 13.34 3.38
N GLY A 65 -0.95 13.91 2.18
CA GLY A 65 -2.08 14.59 1.57
C GLY A 65 -2.77 15.60 2.47
N GLU A 66 -4.08 15.41 2.73
CA GLU A 66 -4.91 16.27 3.57
C GLU A 66 -5.00 15.79 5.04
N SER A 67 -4.37 14.67 5.41
CA SER A 67 -4.31 14.20 6.79
C SER A 67 -3.34 15.03 7.63
N ASP A 68 -3.61 15.14 8.94
CA ASP A 68 -2.77 15.88 9.87
C ASP A 68 -1.40 15.21 10.09
N GLY A 69 -0.43 16.00 10.56
CA GLY A 69 0.93 15.56 10.89
C GLY A 69 1.97 15.93 9.84
N ALA A 70 3.24 15.71 10.16
CA ALA A 70 4.34 15.84 9.21
C ALA A 70 4.80 14.44 8.76
N PHE A 71 5.21 14.32 7.51
CA PHE A 71 5.68 13.03 6.95
C PHE A 71 6.86 12.47 7.76
N GLU A 72 7.77 13.33 8.17
CA GLU A 72 8.98 12.99 8.92
C GLU A 72 8.68 12.45 10.33
N ASP A 73 7.49 12.73 10.88
CA ASP A 73 7.05 12.18 12.17
C ASP A 73 6.49 10.77 12.06
N GLY A 74 6.18 10.30 10.84
CA GLY A 74 5.54 9.03 10.58
C GLY A 74 6.52 7.86 10.39
N CYS A 75 5.99 6.66 10.53
CA CYS A 75 6.69 5.40 10.26
C CYS A 75 5.71 4.35 9.75
N ILE A 76 6.22 3.18 9.35
CA ILE A 76 5.41 2.09 8.81
C ILE A 76 4.31 1.65 9.79
N GLY A 77 4.63 1.60 11.08
CA GLY A 77 3.69 1.22 12.13
C GLY A 77 2.57 2.23 12.33
N ASP A 78 2.86 3.54 12.33
CA ASP A 78 1.84 4.58 12.42
C ASP A 78 0.85 4.50 11.25
N TRP A 79 1.36 4.34 10.04
CA TRP A 79 0.53 4.22 8.84
C TRP A 79 -0.26 2.91 8.80
N HIS A 80 0.27 1.85 9.43
CA HIS A 80 -0.49 0.62 9.65
C HIS A 80 -1.63 0.83 10.66
N GLU A 81 -1.38 1.51 11.76
CA GLU A 81 -2.43 1.88 12.74
C GLU A 81 -3.52 2.75 12.10
N ASP A 82 -3.13 3.73 11.25
CA ASP A 82 -4.08 4.55 10.50
C ASP A 82 -4.94 3.68 9.57
N THR A 83 -4.32 2.71 8.88
CA THR A 83 -5.02 1.74 8.02
C THR A 83 -6.03 0.94 8.80
N VAL A 84 -5.65 0.35 9.92
CA VAL A 84 -6.54 -0.45 10.78
C VAL A 84 -7.67 0.42 11.33
N ALA A 85 -7.37 1.65 11.78
CA ALA A 85 -8.37 2.59 12.27
C ALA A 85 -9.38 2.97 11.17
N ALA A 86 -8.91 3.27 9.95
CA ALA A 86 -9.76 3.57 8.80
C ALA A 86 -10.68 2.39 8.45
N ILE A 87 -10.15 1.17 8.43
CA ILE A 87 -10.95 -0.04 8.19
C ILE A 87 -12.05 -0.21 9.24
N HIS A 88 -11.72 -0.06 10.51
CA HIS A 88 -12.69 -0.20 11.60
C HIS A 88 -13.77 0.90 11.59
N ALA A 89 -13.38 2.15 11.36
CA ALA A 89 -14.29 3.28 11.41
C ALA A 89 -15.18 3.41 10.17
N LEU A 90 -14.66 3.02 8.99
CA LEU A 90 -15.25 3.41 7.71
C LEU A 90 -15.79 2.23 6.89
N THR A 91 -15.53 0.98 7.30
CA THR A 91 -15.93 -0.19 6.50
C THR A 91 -16.64 -1.26 7.30
N ASP A 92 -17.59 -1.93 6.64
CA ASP A 92 -18.29 -3.12 7.14
C ASP A 92 -18.07 -4.31 6.21
N GLY A 93 -18.02 -5.53 6.77
CA GLY A 93 -17.95 -6.77 6.02
C GLY A 93 -16.62 -7.00 5.31
N PRO A 94 -16.59 -7.78 4.23
CA PRO A 94 -15.37 -8.17 3.56
C PRO A 94 -14.73 -7.04 2.76
N LEU A 95 -13.41 -7.15 2.59
CA LEU A 95 -12.55 -6.17 1.92
C LEU A 95 -11.87 -6.76 0.69
N ILE A 96 -11.72 -5.93 -0.34
CA ILE A 96 -10.73 -6.13 -1.40
C ILE A 96 -9.66 -5.06 -1.19
N VAL A 97 -8.45 -5.48 -0.89
CA VAL A 97 -7.36 -4.55 -0.58
C VAL A 97 -6.51 -4.32 -1.83
N VAL A 98 -6.35 -3.05 -2.22
CA VAL A 98 -5.52 -2.65 -3.36
C VAL A 98 -4.38 -1.78 -2.84
N GLY A 99 -3.16 -2.29 -2.86
CA GLY A 99 -1.99 -1.59 -2.33
C GLY A 99 -0.96 -1.23 -3.40
N SER A 100 -0.51 0.02 -3.44
CA SER A 100 0.53 0.47 -4.37
C SER A 100 1.82 0.80 -3.64
N SER A 101 2.95 0.24 -4.08
CA SER A 101 4.28 0.51 -3.50
C SER A 101 4.30 0.21 -1.98
N MET A 102 4.58 1.20 -1.11
CA MET A 102 4.42 1.07 0.35
C MET A 102 3.02 0.58 0.74
N GLY A 103 1.97 1.00 0.03
CA GLY A 103 0.61 0.50 0.25
C GLY A 103 0.47 -1.01 0.03
N GLY A 104 1.34 -1.61 -0.80
CA GLY A 104 1.46 -3.06 -0.91
C GLY A 104 1.99 -3.69 0.39
N TRP A 105 2.95 -3.08 1.06
CA TRP A 105 3.41 -3.54 2.38
C TRP A 105 2.30 -3.37 3.42
N GLN A 106 1.61 -2.23 3.44
CA GLN A 106 0.45 -2.01 4.32
C GLN A 106 -0.66 -3.05 4.10
N ALA A 107 -0.89 -3.46 2.84
CA ALA A 107 -1.84 -4.52 2.51
C ALA A 107 -1.43 -5.88 3.13
N LEU A 108 -0.14 -6.22 3.08
CA LEU A 108 0.39 -7.46 3.68
C LEU A 108 0.33 -7.41 5.22
N LEU A 109 0.64 -6.27 5.83
CA LEU A 109 0.48 -6.07 7.27
C LEU A 109 -0.99 -6.18 7.70
N LEU A 110 -1.91 -5.60 6.92
CA LEU A 110 -3.35 -5.73 7.15
C LEU A 110 -3.82 -7.19 7.04
N ALA A 111 -3.26 -7.96 6.08
CA ALA A 111 -3.56 -9.38 5.93
C ALA A 111 -3.11 -10.21 7.14
N THR A 112 -2.04 -9.81 7.80
CA THR A 112 -1.58 -10.44 9.04
C THR A 112 -2.47 -10.05 10.24
N ALA A 113 -2.90 -8.78 10.28
CA ALA A 113 -3.68 -8.26 11.41
C ALA A 113 -5.16 -8.65 11.37
N MET A 114 -5.76 -8.76 10.16
CA MET A 114 -7.21 -8.94 9.96
C MET A 114 -7.50 -9.89 8.77
N PRO A 115 -6.92 -11.11 8.73
CA PRO A 115 -7.07 -12.02 7.58
C PRO A 115 -8.52 -12.37 7.28
N GLU A 116 -9.37 -12.47 8.29
CA GLU A 116 -10.80 -12.83 8.19
C GLU A 116 -11.62 -11.74 7.47
N ARG A 117 -11.13 -10.49 7.43
CA ARG A 117 -11.78 -9.38 6.77
C ARG A 117 -11.46 -9.35 5.27
N ILE A 118 -10.37 -9.96 4.83
CA ILE A 118 -9.89 -9.84 3.45
C ILE A 118 -10.49 -10.96 2.59
N GLN A 119 -11.17 -10.58 1.53
CA GLN A 119 -11.72 -11.47 0.52
C GLN A 119 -10.77 -11.62 -0.68
N GLY A 120 -9.93 -10.62 -0.94
CA GLY A 120 -8.96 -10.64 -2.03
C GLY A 120 -8.00 -9.45 -1.96
N MET A 121 -6.87 -9.57 -2.65
CA MET A 121 -5.81 -8.56 -2.65
C MET A 121 -5.25 -8.34 -4.06
N VAL A 122 -5.00 -7.08 -4.40
CA VAL A 122 -4.24 -6.69 -5.59
C VAL A 122 -3.12 -5.76 -5.14
N THR A 123 -1.87 -6.04 -5.51
CA THR A 123 -0.78 -5.08 -5.27
C THR A 123 -0.17 -4.60 -6.58
N ILE A 124 0.28 -3.36 -6.58
CA ILE A 124 0.93 -2.72 -7.71
C ILE A 124 2.32 -2.28 -7.28
N ALA A 125 3.37 -2.84 -7.88
CA ALA A 125 4.75 -2.52 -7.56
C ALA A 125 5.03 -2.55 -6.04
N ALA A 126 4.53 -3.59 -5.35
CA ALA A 126 4.61 -3.69 -3.89
C ALA A 126 6.04 -3.62 -3.39
N ALA A 127 6.26 -2.83 -2.33
CA ALA A 127 7.56 -2.61 -1.71
C ALA A 127 7.57 -3.11 -0.24
N PRO A 128 7.38 -4.42 0.03
CA PRO A 128 7.51 -4.92 1.38
C PRO A 128 8.94 -4.75 1.88
N ASP A 129 9.09 -4.51 3.18
CA ASP A 129 10.38 -4.46 3.88
C ASP A 129 11.39 -3.44 3.32
N PHE A 130 10.94 -2.45 2.50
CA PHE A 130 11.84 -1.56 1.77
C PHE A 130 12.72 -0.70 2.67
N THR A 131 12.29 -0.39 3.88
CA THR A 131 13.09 0.39 4.84
C THR A 131 14.39 -0.32 5.20
N GLU A 132 14.37 -1.64 5.31
CA GLU A 132 15.56 -2.47 5.61
C GLU A 132 16.24 -2.94 4.30
N ASP A 133 15.47 -3.56 3.39
CA ASP A 133 16.01 -4.27 2.22
C ASP A 133 16.41 -3.34 1.07
N SER A 134 15.94 -2.09 1.07
CA SER A 134 16.29 -1.09 0.07
C SER A 134 17.04 0.09 0.69
N TYR A 135 16.41 0.84 1.60
CA TYR A 135 17.03 2.05 2.15
C TYR A 135 18.24 1.72 3.02
N TRP A 136 18.05 0.99 4.11
CA TRP A 136 19.17 0.67 4.99
C TRP A 136 20.26 -0.15 4.31
N ALA A 137 19.89 -1.14 3.50
CA ALA A 137 20.84 -1.94 2.74
C ALA A 137 21.62 -1.10 1.72
N GLY A 138 20.98 -0.11 1.10
CA GLY A 138 21.60 0.78 0.10
C GLY A 138 22.35 1.98 0.66
N PHE A 139 22.21 2.31 1.94
CA PHE A 139 22.90 3.44 2.56
C PHE A 139 24.42 3.22 2.58
N THR A 140 25.17 4.28 2.22
CA THR A 140 26.61 4.31 2.40
C THR A 140 26.97 4.31 3.90
N PRO A 141 28.22 3.97 4.26
CA PRO A 141 28.69 4.11 5.65
C PRO A 141 28.48 5.52 6.22
N GLU A 142 28.67 6.55 5.41
CA GLU A 142 28.48 7.96 5.78
C GLU A 142 27.00 8.27 6.04
N GLN A 143 26.09 7.80 5.19
CA GLN A 143 24.65 7.96 5.38
C GLN A 143 24.15 7.23 6.64
N LYS A 144 24.67 6.02 6.92
CA LYS A 144 24.37 5.30 8.16
C LYS A 144 24.87 6.06 9.39
N ALA A 145 26.09 6.59 9.33
CA ALA A 145 26.65 7.40 10.41
C ALA A 145 25.84 8.71 10.62
N GLN A 146 25.42 9.35 9.53
CA GLN A 146 24.55 10.54 9.58
C GLN A 146 23.20 10.20 10.23
N LEU A 147 22.54 9.11 9.80
CA LEU A 147 21.27 8.67 10.37
C LEU A 147 21.37 8.42 11.88
N GLU A 148 22.48 7.82 12.34
CA GLU A 148 22.71 7.59 13.77
C GLU A 148 22.98 8.89 14.55
N ALA A 149 23.71 9.84 13.95
CA ALA A 149 24.11 11.08 14.61
C ALA A 149 23.02 12.16 14.59
N GLU A 150 22.30 12.30 13.47
CA GLU A 150 21.35 13.38 13.20
C GLU A 150 19.89 12.91 13.23
N GLY A 151 19.63 11.59 13.28
CA GLY A 151 18.30 11.01 13.28
C GLY A 151 17.64 10.97 11.91
N GLN A 152 18.29 11.47 10.86
CA GLN A 152 17.71 11.52 9.51
C GLN A 152 18.78 11.59 8.41
N VAL A 153 18.37 11.19 7.20
CA VAL A 153 19.19 11.32 5.98
C VAL A 153 18.29 11.75 4.82
N ALA A 154 18.81 12.67 4.00
CA ALA A 154 18.12 13.10 2.78
C ALA A 154 18.54 12.23 1.59
N LEU A 155 17.56 11.62 0.92
CA LEU A 155 17.77 10.86 -0.31
C LEU A 155 17.30 11.67 -1.53
N PRO A 156 18.05 11.63 -2.64
CA PRO A 156 17.58 12.21 -3.90
C PRO A 156 16.22 11.61 -4.28
N SER A 157 15.33 12.45 -4.81
CA SER A 157 14.06 11.99 -5.37
C SER A 157 13.91 12.51 -6.81
N ASP A 158 13.08 11.84 -7.60
CA ASP A 158 12.69 12.33 -8.94
C ASP A 158 11.77 13.56 -8.86
N TYR A 159 11.39 13.98 -7.67
CA TYR A 159 10.63 15.18 -7.34
C TYR A 159 11.59 16.24 -6.78
N MET A 160 11.26 17.52 -6.92
CA MET A 160 12.17 18.64 -6.61
C MET A 160 12.74 18.62 -5.18
N GLU A 161 12.04 18.00 -4.22
CA GLU A 161 12.49 17.92 -2.83
C GLU A 161 12.98 16.50 -2.49
N PRO A 162 14.07 16.38 -1.71
CA PRO A 162 14.57 15.08 -1.30
C PRO A 162 13.58 14.36 -0.36
N TYR A 163 13.64 13.04 -0.34
CA TYR A 163 12.99 12.26 0.69
C TYR A 163 13.82 12.28 1.97
N ILE A 164 13.23 12.78 3.04
CA ILE A 164 13.84 12.70 4.37
C ILE A 164 13.47 11.35 4.99
N ILE A 165 14.48 10.51 5.18
CA ILE A 165 14.31 9.20 5.81
C ILE A 165 14.80 9.30 7.24
N THR A 166 13.92 9.05 8.19
CA THR A 166 14.22 9.15 9.61
C THR A 166 14.73 7.82 10.19
N LYS A 167 15.54 7.91 11.25
CA LYS A 167 15.97 6.74 12.01
C LYS A 167 14.77 5.97 12.55
N ARG A 168 13.73 6.69 13.03
CA ARG A 168 12.47 6.11 13.49
C ARG A 168 11.79 5.25 12.42
N MET A 169 11.72 5.73 11.17
CA MET A 169 11.13 4.96 10.06
C MET A 169 11.88 3.65 9.80
N ILE A 170 13.22 3.68 9.86
CA ILE A 170 14.06 2.48 9.67
C ILE A 170 13.87 1.49 10.83
N GLU A 171 13.95 1.97 12.07
CA GLU A 171 13.83 1.13 13.27
C GLU A 171 12.44 0.51 13.41
N ASP A 172 11.37 1.30 13.25
CA ASP A 172 10.00 0.78 13.28
C ASP A 172 9.76 -0.21 12.14
N GLY A 173 10.28 0.07 10.93
CA GLY A 173 10.16 -0.85 9.80
C GLY A 173 10.75 -2.23 10.06
N ARG A 174 11.81 -2.33 10.87
CA ARG A 174 12.42 -3.63 11.28
C ARG A 174 11.45 -4.49 12.09
N ASP A 175 10.59 -3.86 12.89
CA ASP A 175 9.58 -4.55 13.69
C ASP A 175 8.35 -4.98 12.83
N ARG A 176 8.31 -4.57 11.56
CA ARG A 176 7.20 -4.78 10.63
C ARG A 176 7.58 -5.64 9.41
N LEU A 177 8.75 -6.26 9.40
CA LEU A 177 9.19 -7.07 8.27
C LEU A 177 8.27 -8.28 8.06
N VAL A 178 7.78 -8.43 6.82
CA VAL A 178 6.84 -9.49 6.46
C VAL A 178 7.48 -10.63 5.65
N LEU A 179 8.68 -10.41 5.12
CA LEU A 179 9.41 -11.41 4.34
C LEU A 179 10.46 -12.17 5.17
N ARG A 180 10.25 -12.28 6.50
CA ARG A 180 11.15 -12.99 7.44
C ARG A 180 10.49 -14.14 8.17
N SER A 181 9.15 -14.24 8.09
CA SER A 181 8.34 -15.27 8.73
C SER A 181 7.24 -15.74 7.77
N PRO A 182 6.62 -16.91 7.98
CA PRO A 182 5.51 -17.37 7.13
C PRO A 182 4.43 -16.30 6.96
N LEU A 183 3.97 -16.11 5.72
CA LEU A 183 2.96 -15.11 5.37
C LEU A 183 1.79 -15.79 4.64
N PRO A 184 0.83 -16.36 5.37
CA PRO A 184 -0.33 -17.00 4.77
C PRO A 184 -1.30 -15.95 4.22
N LEU A 185 -1.72 -16.12 2.97
CA LEU A 185 -2.72 -15.31 2.29
C LEU A 185 -3.84 -16.24 1.79
N PRO A 186 -4.81 -16.60 2.65
CA PRO A 186 -5.84 -17.60 2.35
C PRO A 186 -6.99 -17.05 1.48
N PHE A 187 -6.68 -16.16 0.56
CA PHE A 187 -7.60 -15.50 -0.36
C PHE A 187 -6.91 -15.24 -1.71
N PRO A 188 -7.67 -14.96 -2.78
CA PRO A 188 -7.09 -14.64 -4.09
C PRO A 188 -6.19 -13.40 -4.04
N VAL A 189 -4.96 -13.51 -4.58
CA VAL A 189 -3.97 -12.44 -4.62
C VAL A 189 -3.44 -12.23 -6.04
N ARG A 190 -3.34 -10.98 -6.46
CA ARG A 190 -2.75 -10.58 -7.75
C ARG A 190 -1.67 -9.53 -7.51
N PHE A 191 -0.42 -9.92 -7.76
CA PHE A 191 0.72 -9.01 -7.76
C PHE A 191 0.94 -8.48 -9.18
N LEU A 192 1.04 -7.16 -9.34
CA LEU A 192 1.31 -6.49 -10.62
C LEU A 192 2.64 -5.77 -10.53
N GLN A 193 3.53 -6.01 -11.52
CA GLN A 193 4.86 -5.41 -11.53
C GLN A 193 5.27 -5.00 -12.94
N GLY A 194 5.83 -3.80 -13.08
CA GLY A 194 6.45 -3.32 -14.31
C GLY A 194 7.89 -3.83 -14.46
N THR A 195 8.30 -4.15 -15.69
CA THR A 195 9.70 -4.62 -15.92
C THR A 195 10.73 -3.50 -15.97
N GLU A 196 10.29 -2.24 -16.10
CA GLU A 196 11.14 -1.04 -16.09
C GLU A 196 10.95 -0.21 -14.80
N ASP A 197 10.47 -0.85 -13.75
CA ASP A 197 10.39 -0.25 -12.42
C ASP A 197 11.80 -0.09 -11.84
N THR A 198 12.23 1.16 -11.69
CA THR A 198 13.53 1.53 -11.13
C THR A 198 13.48 1.80 -9.62
N ALA A 199 12.29 1.98 -9.05
CA ALA A 199 12.10 2.22 -7.62
C ALA A 199 11.98 0.91 -6.83
N VAL A 200 11.26 -0.08 -7.39
CA VAL A 200 11.12 -1.42 -6.81
C VAL A 200 11.57 -2.45 -7.83
N ASN A 201 12.73 -3.04 -7.60
CA ASN A 201 13.28 -4.03 -8.52
C ASN A 201 12.34 -5.24 -8.67
N SER A 202 12.22 -5.77 -9.89
CA SER A 202 11.38 -6.95 -10.20
C SER A 202 11.69 -8.18 -9.33
N SER A 203 12.93 -8.29 -8.81
CA SER A 203 13.31 -9.36 -7.87
C SER A 203 12.50 -9.34 -6.57
N VAL A 204 12.00 -8.16 -6.15
CA VAL A 204 11.12 -8.04 -4.98
C VAL A 204 9.78 -8.73 -5.25
N ALA A 205 9.21 -8.54 -6.44
CA ALA A 205 7.96 -9.19 -6.83
C ALA A 205 8.10 -10.71 -6.92
N TYR A 206 9.22 -11.21 -7.45
CA TYR A 206 9.50 -12.66 -7.48
C TYR A 206 9.70 -13.22 -6.07
N ARG A 207 10.48 -12.53 -5.23
CA ARG A 207 10.68 -12.93 -3.83
C ARG A 207 9.35 -12.95 -3.06
N LEU A 208 8.49 -11.95 -3.28
CA LEU A 208 7.17 -11.90 -2.65
C LEU A 208 6.31 -13.08 -3.09
N LEU A 209 6.25 -13.39 -4.39
CA LEU A 209 5.51 -14.54 -4.92
C LEU A 209 6.00 -15.87 -4.33
N ASP A 210 7.31 -16.05 -4.22
CA ASP A 210 7.93 -17.26 -3.68
C ASP A 210 7.72 -17.41 -2.16
N HIS A 211 7.61 -16.28 -1.45
CA HIS A 211 7.53 -16.24 0.01
C HIS A 211 6.14 -16.48 0.58
N VAL A 212 5.09 -15.95 -0.07
CA VAL A 212 3.73 -16.02 0.45
C VAL A 212 3.11 -17.39 0.27
N GLU A 213 2.24 -17.78 1.20
CA GLU A 213 1.56 -19.07 1.21
C GLU A 213 0.08 -18.91 0.87
N GLY A 214 -0.43 -19.63 -0.13
CA GLY A 214 -1.83 -19.58 -0.54
C GLY A 214 -2.09 -20.34 -1.84
N GLU A 215 -3.36 -20.67 -2.09
CA GLU A 215 -3.77 -21.50 -3.24
C GLU A 215 -3.98 -20.72 -4.53
N ASP A 216 -4.39 -19.43 -4.44
CA ASP A 216 -4.70 -18.59 -5.61
C ASP A 216 -3.89 -17.29 -5.58
N ILE A 217 -2.59 -17.43 -5.80
CA ILE A 217 -1.64 -16.30 -5.82
C ILE A 217 -0.98 -16.24 -7.20
N GLN A 218 -1.02 -15.07 -7.83
CA GLN A 218 -0.48 -14.87 -9.18
C GLN A 218 0.35 -13.58 -9.23
N LEU A 219 1.47 -13.63 -9.96
CA LEU A 219 2.26 -12.47 -10.34
C LEU A 219 2.12 -12.23 -11.84
N GLN A 220 1.78 -11.00 -12.22
CA GLN A 220 1.77 -10.55 -13.61
C GLN A 220 2.84 -9.47 -13.81
N MET A 221 3.86 -9.83 -14.61
CA MET A 221 4.86 -8.89 -15.08
C MET A 221 4.39 -8.20 -16.34
N VAL A 222 4.52 -6.86 -16.41
CA VAL A 222 4.11 -6.07 -17.59
C VAL A 222 5.34 -5.40 -18.19
N LYS A 223 5.70 -5.83 -19.40
CA LYS A 223 6.90 -5.36 -20.10
C LYS A 223 6.83 -3.86 -20.41
N GLY A 224 7.92 -3.15 -20.15
CA GLY A 224 8.06 -1.74 -20.46
C GLY A 224 7.29 -0.79 -19.54
N LYS A 225 6.77 -1.27 -18.39
CA LYS A 225 6.06 -0.43 -17.44
C LYS A 225 6.94 -0.06 -16.26
N ASP A 226 6.80 1.20 -15.85
CA ASP A 226 7.54 1.82 -14.76
C ASP A 226 6.85 1.59 -13.38
N HIS A 227 7.41 2.18 -12.33
CA HIS A 227 6.90 2.12 -10.97
C HIS A 227 5.50 2.74 -10.83
N ARG A 228 5.19 3.78 -11.57
CA ARG A 228 3.90 4.48 -11.49
C ARG A 228 2.75 3.58 -11.89
N PHE A 229 2.95 2.74 -12.90
CA PHE A 229 1.96 1.79 -13.38
C PHE A 229 0.59 2.44 -13.64
N SER A 230 0.59 3.67 -14.19
CA SER A 230 -0.60 4.53 -14.27
C SER A 230 -1.00 4.94 -15.68
N ASP A 231 -0.40 4.35 -16.71
CA ASP A 231 -0.89 4.52 -18.08
C ASP A 231 -2.24 3.78 -18.30
N PRO A 232 -2.98 4.12 -19.37
CA PRO A 232 -4.33 3.55 -19.58
C PRO A 232 -4.39 2.02 -19.64
N ILE A 233 -3.33 1.35 -20.12
CA ILE A 233 -3.28 -0.12 -20.19
C ILE A 233 -3.13 -0.68 -18.78
N CYS A 234 -2.24 -0.11 -17.99
CA CYS A 234 -2.02 -0.51 -16.59
C CYS A 234 -3.26 -0.26 -15.73
N LEU A 235 -3.92 0.90 -15.88
CA LEU A 235 -5.15 1.20 -15.15
C LEU A 235 -6.27 0.20 -15.47
N LYS A 236 -6.44 -0.17 -16.73
CA LYS A 236 -7.40 -1.21 -17.13
C LYS A 236 -7.03 -2.59 -16.60
N LEU A 237 -5.75 -2.92 -16.54
CA LEU A 237 -5.29 -4.17 -15.94
C LEU A 237 -5.61 -4.22 -14.44
N ILE A 238 -5.38 -3.11 -13.71
CA ILE A 238 -5.71 -3.02 -12.28
C ILE A 238 -7.21 -3.25 -12.08
N GLU A 239 -8.09 -2.56 -12.85
CA GLU A 239 -9.55 -2.80 -12.81
C GLU A 239 -9.89 -4.28 -13.00
N SER A 240 -9.33 -4.89 -14.04
CA SER A 240 -9.58 -6.30 -14.37
C SER A 240 -9.17 -7.25 -13.23
N LYS A 241 -8.03 -6.98 -12.57
CA LYS A 241 -7.56 -7.81 -11.44
C LYS A 241 -8.39 -7.58 -10.18
N VAL A 242 -8.88 -6.39 -9.95
CA VAL A 242 -9.85 -6.10 -8.87
C VAL A 242 -11.16 -6.83 -9.12
N GLU A 243 -11.70 -6.80 -10.35
CA GLU A 243 -12.91 -7.57 -10.72
C GLU A 243 -12.71 -9.08 -10.55
N GLU A 244 -11.53 -9.60 -10.94
CA GLU A 244 -11.17 -11.00 -10.81
C GLU A 244 -11.22 -11.47 -9.35
N VAL A 245 -10.56 -10.74 -8.42
CA VAL A 245 -10.54 -11.13 -7.00
C VAL A 245 -11.89 -10.90 -6.29
N ILE A 246 -12.71 -9.92 -6.74
CA ILE A 246 -14.10 -9.74 -6.26
C ILE A 246 -14.96 -10.96 -6.61
N SER A 247 -14.78 -11.49 -7.83
CA SER A 247 -15.60 -12.56 -8.39
C SER A 247 -15.11 -13.95 -8.02
N ALA A 248 -13.92 -14.07 -7.46
CA ALA A 248 -13.35 -15.36 -7.08
C ALA A 248 -14.19 -16.02 -5.98
N PRO A 249 -14.39 -17.35 -6.03
CA PRO A 249 -15.05 -18.06 -4.93
C PRO A 249 -14.26 -17.87 -3.64
N ARG A 250 -14.98 -17.69 -2.52
CA ARG A 250 -14.32 -17.69 -1.22
C ARG A 250 -13.69 -19.05 -0.97
N ILE A 251 -12.41 -19.07 -0.69
CA ILE A 251 -11.72 -20.28 -0.25
C ILE A 251 -12.31 -20.62 1.11
N SER A 252 -13.01 -21.77 1.19
CA SER A 252 -13.59 -22.26 2.45
C SER A 252 -12.45 -22.60 3.39
N GLN A 253 -12.37 -21.94 4.53
CA GLN A 253 -11.45 -22.30 5.62
C GLN A 253 -11.87 -23.62 6.28
#